data_47d01f0cab61cbdc6f69c4546818de89
#
_entry.id   47d01f0cab61cbdc6f69c4546818de89
#
_cell.length_a   1.000
_cell.length_b   1.000
_cell.length_c   1.000
_cell.angle_alpha   90.00
_cell.angle_beta   90.00
_cell.angle_gamma   90.00
#
_symmetry.space_group_name_H-M   'P 1'
#
loop_
_entity.id
_entity.type
_entity.pdbx_description
1 polymer ?
#
loop_
_entity_poly.entity_id
_entity_poly.type
_entity_poly.pdbx_seq_one_letter_code
_entity_poly.pdbx_strand_id
1 'polypeptide(L)'
;MSKSANYAGRILIYSTPAALMQHIEWAINQALGQVISFSWVNQPLNPGSKAMEFEYKYHLSVAAKITTALKAWHYIRFELRELNKSTQETIFYRVTPELGVHQVSAATNGDVVLNENQINTIIKNSLSYEKLQVNLENALGNSWDIELEPYRIALAGPMLDTVSKSG
;
A
#
# COMPACT_ATOMS: atom_id res chain seq x y z
N MET A 1 1.04 9.14 30.30
CA MET A 1 1.87 8.04 29.80
C MET A 1 1.86 8.05 28.27
N SER A 2 2.98 8.18 27.66
CA SER A 2 3.10 8.03 26.21
C SER A 2 2.78 6.58 25.84
N LYS A 3 1.73 6.37 25.02
CA LYS A 3 1.41 5.03 24.49
C LYS A 3 2.54 4.60 23.57
N SER A 4 3.15 3.45 23.83
CA SER A 4 4.23 2.94 22.99
C SER A 4 3.73 2.72 21.55
N ALA A 5 4.52 3.10 20.56
CA ALA A 5 4.17 2.95 19.16
C ALA A 5 4.41 1.50 18.71
N ASN A 6 3.37 0.66 18.82
CA ASN A 6 3.43 -0.77 18.51
C ASN A 6 3.35 -1.08 17.01
N TYR A 7 2.90 -0.13 16.21
CA TYR A 7 2.76 -0.27 14.76
C TYR A 7 3.67 0.72 14.05
N ALA A 8 4.25 0.26 12.95
CA ALA A 8 5.03 1.09 12.03
C ALA A 8 4.51 0.86 10.62
N GLY A 9 4.06 1.92 9.96
CA GLY A 9 3.48 1.83 8.63
C GLY A 9 4.20 2.72 7.63
N ARG A 10 4.08 2.33 6.35
CA ARG A 10 4.55 3.08 5.19
C ARG A 10 3.45 3.09 4.13
N ILE A 11 3.10 4.28 3.69
CA ILE A 11 2.15 4.52 2.61
C ILE A 11 2.93 5.06 1.42
N LEU A 12 2.71 4.48 0.26
CA LEU A 12 3.26 4.95 -1.00
C LEU A 12 2.12 5.13 -1.99
N ILE A 13 1.75 6.37 -2.23
CA ILE A 13 0.78 6.73 -3.27
C ILE A 13 1.56 6.93 -4.57
N TYR A 14 1.35 6.03 -5.52
CA TYR A 14 2.03 6.07 -6.81
C TYR A 14 1.40 7.07 -7.77
N SER A 15 0.10 7.24 -7.72
CA SER A 15 -0.62 8.15 -8.61
C SER A 15 -1.99 8.52 -8.05
N THR A 16 -2.27 9.81 -7.99
CA THR A 16 -3.58 10.36 -7.70
C THR A 16 -3.75 11.68 -8.43
N PRO A 17 -4.99 12.03 -8.87
CA PRO A 17 -5.24 13.38 -9.37
C PRO A 17 -4.87 14.45 -8.35
N ALA A 18 -4.25 15.54 -8.80
CA ALA A 18 -3.83 16.63 -7.92
C ALA A 18 -4.99 17.21 -7.07
N ALA A 19 -6.21 17.19 -7.61
CA ALA A 19 -7.40 17.67 -6.89
C ALA A 19 -7.72 16.85 -5.62
N LEU A 20 -7.24 15.61 -5.50
CA LEU A 20 -7.51 14.75 -4.35
C LEU A 20 -6.46 14.88 -3.23
N MET A 21 -5.37 15.59 -3.44
CA MET A 21 -4.26 15.67 -2.47
C MET A 21 -4.74 16.06 -1.08
N GLN A 22 -5.49 17.15 -0.96
CA GLN A 22 -5.99 17.64 0.34
C GLN A 22 -6.95 16.65 1.02
N HIS A 23 -7.78 15.96 0.24
CA HIS A 23 -8.70 14.95 0.76
C HIS A 23 -7.95 13.74 1.30
N ILE A 24 -6.89 13.31 0.60
CA ILE A 24 -6.04 12.20 1.01
C ILE A 24 -5.29 12.56 2.31
N GLU A 25 -4.68 13.75 2.36
CA GLU A 25 -4.02 14.25 3.57
C GLU A 25 -4.98 14.29 4.76
N TRP A 26 -6.17 14.83 4.55
CA TRP A 26 -7.20 14.87 5.59
C TRP A 26 -7.57 13.46 6.07
N ALA A 27 -7.78 12.50 5.18
CA ALA A 27 -8.14 11.14 5.54
C ALA A 27 -7.04 10.43 6.36
N ILE A 28 -5.77 10.60 5.97
CA ILE A 28 -4.63 10.03 6.70
C ILE A 28 -4.50 10.69 8.08
N ASN A 29 -4.60 12.02 8.14
CA ASN A 29 -4.55 12.77 9.40
C ASN A 29 -5.68 12.39 10.36
N GLN A 30 -6.89 12.18 9.85
CA GLN A 30 -8.02 11.67 10.64
C GLN A 30 -7.75 10.27 11.19
N ALA A 31 -7.17 9.38 10.40
CA ALA A 31 -6.86 8.04 10.84
C ALA A 31 -5.80 8.02 11.95
N LEU A 32 -4.79 8.88 11.84
CA LEU A 32 -3.68 9.00 12.80
C LEU A 32 -3.98 9.93 13.99
N GLY A 33 -5.07 10.71 13.94
CA GLY A 33 -5.37 11.71 14.96
C GLY A 33 -4.30 12.80 15.09
N GLN A 34 -3.61 13.11 14.00
CA GLN A 34 -2.52 14.09 13.96
C GLN A 34 -2.68 14.99 12.73
N VAL A 35 -2.08 16.17 12.79
CA VAL A 35 -1.98 17.08 11.63
C VAL A 35 -0.55 16.99 11.10
N ILE A 36 -0.41 16.39 9.94
CA ILE A 36 0.87 16.13 9.28
C ILE A 36 0.83 16.79 7.90
N SER A 37 1.91 17.42 7.51
CA SER A 37 2.12 17.91 6.14
C SER A 37 2.85 16.85 5.33
N PHE A 38 2.40 16.66 4.09
CA PHE A 38 2.95 15.68 3.18
C PHE A 38 3.71 16.35 2.04
N SER A 39 4.78 15.70 1.57
CA SER A 39 5.55 16.16 0.42
C SER A 39 5.10 15.42 -0.83
N TRP A 40 4.49 16.13 -1.76
CA TRP A 40 4.01 15.59 -3.02
C TRP A 40 5.00 15.86 -4.16
N VAL A 41 5.18 14.87 -5.01
CA VAL A 41 5.94 14.98 -6.25
C VAL A 41 5.04 14.72 -7.45
N ASN A 42 5.49 15.12 -8.64
CA ASN A 42 4.78 14.78 -9.87
C ASN A 42 4.98 13.29 -10.19
N GLN A 43 3.91 12.65 -10.69
CA GLN A 43 4.01 11.32 -11.28
C GLN A 43 4.36 11.45 -12.76
N PRO A 44 5.59 11.07 -13.19
CA PRO A 44 6.00 11.29 -14.59
C PRO A 44 5.21 10.49 -15.62
N LEU A 45 4.72 9.31 -15.21
CA LEU A 45 3.97 8.41 -16.11
C LEU A 45 2.56 8.93 -16.43
N ASN A 46 1.97 9.72 -15.52
CA ASN A 46 0.61 10.22 -15.66
C ASN A 46 0.59 11.74 -15.39
N PRO A 47 0.78 12.57 -16.43
CA PRO A 47 0.80 14.03 -16.29
C PRO A 47 -0.45 14.57 -15.57
N GLY A 48 -0.26 15.51 -14.64
CA GLY A 48 -1.32 16.04 -13.78
C GLY A 48 -1.61 15.23 -12.53
N SER A 49 -1.00 14.05 -12.39
CA SER A 49 -1.07 13.23 -11.19
C SER A 49 0.11 13.49 -10.25
N LYS A 50 -0.14 13.21 -8.99
CA LYS A 50 0.81 13.37 -7.89
C LYS A 50 1.09 12.04 -7.21
N ALA A 51 2.27 11.95 -6.60
CA ALA A 51 2.71 10.83 -5.80
C ALA A 51 3.28 11.30 -4.47
N MET A 52 3.26 10.43 -3.47
CA MET A 52 3.71 10.75 -2.12
C MET A 52 4.12 9.48 -1.39
N GLU A 53 5.15 9.60 -0.58
CA GLU A 53 5.57 8.57 0.37
C GLU A 53 5.50 9.13 1.79
N PHE A 54 5.00 8.31 2.73
CA PHE A 54 4.89 8.69 4.12
C PHE A 54 5.06 7.48 5.04
N GLU A 55 5.87 7.65 6.09
CA GLU A 55 6.03 6.66 7.15
C GLU A 55 5.40 7.16 8.45
N TYR A 56 4.78 6.25 9.19
CA TYR A 56 4.17 6.56 10.48
C TYR A 56 4.48 5.51 11.54
N LYS A 57 4.39 5.96 12.79
CA LYS A 57 4.42 5.08 13.97
C LYS A 57 3.20 5.41 14.83
N TYR A 58 2.46 4.38 15.23
CA TYR A 58 1.24 4.57 15.98
C TYR A 58 1.02 3.47 17.01
N HIS A 59 0.18 3.74 18.01
CA HIS A 59 -0.08 2.78 19.08
C HIS A 59 -1.14 1.74 18.74
N LEU A 60 -1.92 1.97 17.69
CA LEU A 60 -2.95 1.07 17.16
C LEU A 60 -2.72 0.79 15.69
N SER A 61 -3.26 -0.35 15.19
CA SER A 61 -3.33 -0.59 13.75
C SER A 61 -4.29 0.39 13.09
N VAL A 62 -3.84 1.06 12.04
CA VAL A 62 -4.63 2.02 11.26
C VAL A 62 -4.65 1.71 9.77
N ALA A 63 -3.90 0.69 9.32
CA ALA A 63 -3.78 0.33 7.92
C ALA A 63 -5.14 0.07 7.25
N ALA A 64 -6.00 -0.73 7.88
CA ALA A 64 -7.33 -1.02 7.35
C ALA A 64 -8.21 0.24 7.25
N LYS A 65 -8.14 1.12 8.24
CA LYS A 65 -8.89 2.39 8.27
C LYS A 65 -8.44 3.32 7.15
N ILE A 66 -7.12 3.48 6.98
CA ILE A 66 -6.55 4.31 5.90
C ILE A 66 -6.93 3.72 4.55
N THR A 67 -6.72 2.42 4.34
CA THR A 67 -7.04 1.76 3.07
C THR A 67 -8.52 1.91 2.72
N THR A 68 -9.42 1.75 3.68
CA THR A 68 -10.87 1.91 3.47
C THR A 68 -11.22 3.33 3.07
N ALA A 69 -10.60 4.33 3.69
CA ALA A 69 -10.82 5.73 3.33
C ALA A 69 -10.31 6.06 1.92
N LEU A 70 -9.09 5.61 1.59
CA LEU A 70 -8.45 5.95 0.31
C LEU A 70 -9.06 5.20 -0.88
N LYS A 71 -9.44 3.94 -0.72
CA LYS A 71 -10.02 3.14 -1.81
C LYS A 71 -11.36 3.65 -2.32
N ALA A 72 -12.04 4.51 -1.57
CA ALA A 72 -13.30 5.13 -1.98
C ALA A 72 -13.13 6.11 -3.15
N TRP A 73 -11.93 6.63 -3.34
CA TRP A 73 -11.63 7.51 -4.46
C TRP A 73 -11.13 6.73 -5.68
N HIS A 74 -11.80 6.89 -6.80
CA HIS A 74 -11.34 6.35 -8.09
C HIS A 74 -10.02 7.00 -8.51
N TYR A 75 -9.27 6.32 -9.34
CA TYR A 75 -7.99 6.78 -9.91
C TYR A 75 -6.80 6.85 -8.93
N ILE A 76 -6.94 6.35 -7.70
CA ILE A 76 -5.81 6.24 -6.78
C ILE A 76 -5.08 4.89 -6.95
N ARG A 77 -3.75 4.95 -6.98
CA ARG A 77 -2.87 3.78 -6.95
C ARG A 77 -1.95 3.91 -5.76
N PHE A 78 -2.04 2.96 -4.84
CA PHE A 78 -1.19 3.00 -3.65
C PHE A 78 -0.88 1.62 -3.07
N GLU A 79 0.18 1.59 -2.28
CA GLU A 79 0.54 0.51 -1.38
C GLU A 79 0.57 1.01 0.06
N LEU A 80 0.20 0.15 0.99
CA LEU A 80 0.33 0.40 2.41
C LEU A 80 0.83 -0.87 3.10
N ARG A 81 1.93 -0.75 3.83
CA ARG A 81 2.46 -1.81 4.70
C ARG A 81 2.43 -1.35 6.15
N GLU A 82 1.99 -2.21 7.05
CA GLU A 82 1.98 -1.92 8.48
C GLU A 82 2.51 -3.12 9.25
N LEU A 83 3.60 -2.92 9.96
CA LEU A 83 4.24 -3.90 10.85
C LEU A 83 3.67 -3.77 12.25
N ASN A 84 3.17 -4.88 12.80
CA ASN A 84 2.96 -5.04 14.23
C ASN A 84 4.27 -5.47 14.88
N LYS A 85 4.87 -4.59 15.67
CA LYS A 85 6.17 -4.84 16.30
C LYS A 85 6.15 -5.94 17.37
N SER A 86 4.98 -6.20 17.96
CA SER A 86 4.83 -7.23 19.00
C SER A 86 4.78 -8.63 18.41
N THR A 87 4.06 -8.81 17.27
CA THR A 87 3.91 -10.11 16.61
C THR A 87 4.89 -10.32 15.47
N GLN A 88 5.55 -9.25 15.00
CA GLN A 88 6.41 -9.23 13.81
C GLN A 88 5.65 -9.56 12.51
N GLU A 89 4.33 -9.42 12.52
CA GLU A 89 3.48 -9.61 11.35
C GLU A 89 3.32 -8.29 10.61
N THR A 90 3.43 -8.35 9.29
CA THR A 90 3.16 -7.23 8.39
C THR A 90 1.88 -7.50 7.61
N ILE A 91 0.97 -6.53 7.61
CA ILE A 91 -0.14 -6.50 6.67
C ILE A 91 0.23 -5.64 5.48
N PHE A 92 -0.10 -6.10 4.28
CA PHE A 92 0.24 -5.44 3.03
C PHE A 92 -1.00 -5.25 2.16
N TYR A 93 -1.31 -4.01 1.86
CA TYR A 93 -2.38 -3.60 0.95
C TYR A 93 -1.80 -3.06 -0.36
N ARG A 94 -2.40 -3.46 -1.48
CA ARG A 94 -2.19 -2.87 -2.81
C ARG A 94 -3.55 -2.47 -3.36
N VAL A 95 -3.66 -1.27 -3.89
CA VAL A 95 -4.93 -0.75 -4.40
C VAL A 95 -4.71 -0.09 -5.74
N THR A 96 -5.50 -0.49 -6.72
CA THR A 96 -5.55 0.12 -8.05
C THR A 96 -6.99 0.35 -8.48
N PRO A 97 -7.27 1.29 -9.39
CA PRO A 97 -8.62 1.53 -9.88
C PRO A 97 -9.24 0.31 -10.57
N GLU A 98 -8.43 -0.45 -11.32
CA GLU A 98 -8.90 -1.56 -12.15
C GLU A 98 -9.08 -2.85 -11.36
N LEU A 99 -8.14 -3.15 -10.44
CA LEU A 99 -8.10 -4.42 -9.71
C LEU A 99 -8.71 -4.33 -8.31
N GLY A 100 -8.94 -3.12 -7.79
CA GLY A 100 -9.44 -2.93 -6.43
C GLY A 100 -8.38 -3.19 -5.37
N VAL A 101 -8.79 -3.79 -4.26
CA VAL A 101 -7.95 -4.01 -3.07
C VAL A 101 -7.41 -5.43 -3.04
N HIS A 102 -6.10 -5.55 -2.89
CA HIS A 102 -5.42 -6.79 -2.51
C HIS A 102 -4.87 -6.63 -1.08
N GLN A 103 -5.19 -7.58 -0.22
CA GLN A 103 -4.69 -7.64 1.16
C GLN A 103 -4.02 -8.98 1.39
N VAL A 104 -2.81 -8.95 1.93
CA VAL A 104 -2.04 -10.16 2.22
C VAL A 104 -1.11 -9.92 3.41
N SER A 105 -0.66 -10.99 4.06
CA SER A 105 0.43 -10.92 5.03
C SER A 105 1.78 -10.90 4.32
N ALA A 106 2.77 -10.25 4.92
CA ALA A 106 4.14 -10.25 4.46
C ALA A 106 5.10 -10.63 5.59
N ALA A 107 6.18 -11.30 5.24
CA ALA A 107 7.28 -11.57 6.15
C ALA A 107 8.14 -10.31 6.37
N THR A 108 9.05 -10.36 7.35
CA THR A 108 9.94 -9.24 7.69
C THR A 108 10.88 -8.85 6.54
N ASN A 109 11.23 -9.79 5.65
CA ASN A 109 12.00 -9.53 4.43
C ASN A 109 11.16 -8.91 3.29
N GLY A 110 9.84 -8.76 3.48
CA GLY A 110 8.93 -8.19 2.51
C GLY A 110 8.24 -9.20 1.59
N ASP A 111 8.58 -10.48 1.68
CA ASP A 111 7.93 -11.52 0.88
C ASP A 111 6.48 -11.72 1.30
N VAL A 112 5.60 -11.91 0.33
CA VAL A 112 4.20 -12.28 0.56
C VAL A 112 4.12 -13.67 1.15
N VAL A 113 3.27 -13.83 2.17
CA VAL A 113 3.04 -15.10 2.85
C VAL A 113 1.58 -15.51 2.70
N LEU A 114 1.35 -16.74 2.21
CA LEU A 114 0.04 -17.36 2.20
C LEU A 114 -0.04 -18.37 3.34
N ASN A 115 -1.14 -18.33 4.11
CA ASN A 115 -1.37 -19.30 5.17
C ASN A 115 -1.95 -20.61 4.61
N GLU A 116 -1.92 -21.67 5.42
CA GLU A 116 -2.40 -23.01 5.05
C GLU A 116 -3.84 -23.00 4.55
N ASN A 117 -4.74 -22.25 5.21
CA ASN A 117 -6.15 -22.19 4.81
C ASN A 117 -6.32 -21.54 3.44
N GLN A 118 -5.56 -20.50 3.14
CA GLN A 118 -5.56 -19.86 1.82
C GLN A 118 -5.08 -20.82 0.74
N ILE A 119 -4.00 -21.55 0.99
CA ILE A 119 -3.45 -22.55 0.05
C ILE A 119 -4.46 -23.66 -0.17
N ASN A 120 -5.05 -24.22 0.88
CA ASN A 120 -6.05 -25.27 0.78
C ASN A 120 -7.30 -24.82 0.00
N THR A 121 -7.74 -23.59 0.20
CA THR A 121 -8.87 -23.02 -0.55
C THR A 121 -8.54 -22.90 -2.03
N ILE A 122 -7.33 -22.44 -2.37
CA ILE A 122 -6.85 -22.32 -3.74
C ILE A 122 -6.82 -23.68 -4.42
N ILE A 123 -6.25 -24.70 -3.77
CA ILE A 123 -6.20 -26.08 -4.29
C ILE A 123 -7.61 -26.61 -4.54
N LYS A 124 -8.52 -26.46 -3.57
CA LYS A 124 -9.89 -26.95 -3.64
C LYS A 124 -10.70 -26.35 -4.78
N ASN A 125 -10.43 -25.08 -5.10
CA ASN A 125 -11.14 -24.33 -6.13
C ASN A 125 -10.47 -24.37 -7.51
N SER A 126 -9.37 -25.11 -7.65
CA SER A 126 -8.60 -25.21 -8.89
C SER A 126 -8.87 -26.55 -9.56
N LEU A 127 -9.52 -26.52 -10.72
CA LEU A 127 -9.92 -27.72 -11.49
C LEU A 127 -8.84 -28.20 -12.48
N SER A 128 -7.78 -27.41 -12.70
CA SER A 128 -6.66 -27.72 -13.58
C SER A 128 -5.37 -27.10 -13.04
N TYR A 129 -4.23 -27.55 -13.59
CA TYR A 129 -2.93 -26.98 -13.25
C TYR A 129 -2.83 -25.48 -13.61
N GLU A 130 -3.33 -25.11 -14.79
CA GLU A 130 -3.34 -23.71 -15.25
C GLU A 130 -4.19 -22.84 -14.31
N LYS A 131 -5.33 -23.37 -13.86
CA LYS A 131 -6.20 -22.64 -12.90
C LYS A 131 -5.54 -22.50 -11.54
N LEU A 132 -4.83 -23.54 -11.09
CA LEU A 132 -4.06 -23.48 -9.84
C LEU A 132 -2.98 -22.39 -9.90
N GLN A 133 -2.23 -22.34 -10.99
CA GLN A 133 -1.20 -21.32 -11.20
C GLN A 133 -1.80 -19.91 -11.15
N VAL A 134 -2.87 -19.65 -11.90
CA VAL A 134 -3.54 -18.34 -11.92
C VAL A 134 -4.08 -17.96 -10.52
N ASN A 135 -4.68 -18.91 -9.80
CA ASN A 135 -5.22 -18.65 -8.48
C ASN A 135 -4.12 -18.34 -7.44
N LEU A 136 -2.95 -19.02 -7.54
CA LEU A 136 -1.79 -18.72 -6.71
C LEU A 136 -1.21 -17.34 -7.03
N GLU A 137 -1.03 -17.01 -8.30
CA GLU A 137 -0.53 -15.70 -8.76
C GLU A 137 -1.43 -14.57 -8.29
N ASN A 138 -2.76 -14.76 -8.37
CA ASN A 138 -3.73 -13.78 -7.86
C ASN A 138 -3.64 -13.61 -6.34
N ALA A 139 -3.50 -14.71 -5.60
CA ALA A 139 -3.36 -14.67 -4.14
C ALA A 139 -2.07 -13.96 -3.72
N LEU A 140 -0.99 -14.12 -4.46
CA LEU A 140 0.28 -13.43 -4.26
C LEU A 140 0.23 -11.94 -4.68
N GLY A 141 -0.77 -11.53 -5.45
CA GLY A 141 -0.95 -10.16 -5.91
C GLY A 141 -0.15 -9.78 -7.15
N ASN A 142 0.23 -10.74 -7.98
CA ASN A 142 1.05 -10.50 -9.17
C ASN A 142 0.42 -9.48 -10.13
N SER A 143 -0.92 -9.52 -10.31
CA SER A 143 -1.61 -8.56 -11.18
C SER A 143 -1.46 -7.12 -10.69
N TRP A 144 -1.51 -6.89 -9.38
CA TRP A 144 -1.27 -5.58 -8.78
C TRP A 144 0.19 -5.14 -8.95
N ASP A 145 1.15 -6.05 -8.78
CA ASP A 145 2.56 -5.73 -9.00
C ASP A 145 2.83 -5.33 -10.46
N ILE A 146 2.26 -6.04 -11.42
CA ILE A 146 2.40 -5.73 -12.85
C ILE A 146 1.81 -4.34 -13.16
N GLU A 147 0.64 -4.00 -12.60
CA GLU A 147 0.02 -2.70 -12.81
C GLU A 147 0.79 -1.56 -12.13
N LEU A 148 1.33 -1.78 -10.93
CA LEU A 148 2.01 -0.75 -10.16
C LEU A 148 3.47 -0.53 -10.57
N GLU A 149 4.13 -1.53 -11.15
CA GLU A 149 5.56 -1.48 -11.47
C GLU A 149 5.96 -0.31 -12.38
N PRO A 150 5.23 0.03 -13.45
CA PRO A 150 5.57 1.20 -14.27
C PRO A 150 5.56 2.52 -13.49
N TYR A 151 4.61 2.67 -12.57
CA TYR A 151 4.52 3.86 -11.71
C TYR A 151 5.64 3.91 -10.69
N ARG A 152 6.04 2.77 -10.15
CA ARG A 152 7.16 2.60 -9.22
C ARG A 152 8.48 3.00 -9.88
N ILE A 153 8.74 2.48 -11.08
CA ILE A 153 9.94 2.81 -11.87
C ILE A 153 9.99 4.30 -12.19
N ALA A 154 8.87 4.90 -12.61
CA ALA A 154 8.80 6.32 -12.95
C ALA A 154 9.09 7.25 -11.76
N LEU A 155 8.86 6.81 -10.52
CA LEU A 155 9.11 7.58 -9.30
C LEU A 155 10.53 7.44 -8.75
N ALA A 156 11.34 6.52 -9.25
CA ALA A 156 12.68 6.26 -8.71
C ALA A 156 13.57 7.53 -8.70
N GLY A 157 13.52 8.39 -9.74
CA GLY A 157 14.22 9.66 -9.78
C GLY A 157 13.60 10.71 -8.84
N PRO A 158 12.31 11.09 -9.01
CA PRO A 158 11.66 12.14 -8.19
C PRO A 158 11.69 11.87 -6.68
N MET A 159 11.55 10.60 -6.25
CA MET A 159 11.57 10.25 -4.82
C MET A 159 12.97 10.35 -4.21
N LEU A 160 14.01 9.98 -4.95
CA LEU A 160 15.40 10.13 -4.51
C LEU A 160 15.79 11.61 -4.31
N ASP A 161 15.28 12.51 -5.17
CA ASP A 161 15.53 13.93 -5.07
C ASP A 161 14.91 14.58 -3.82
N THR A 162 13.79 14.06 -3.33
CA THR A 162 13.16 14.56 -2.10
C THR A 162 13.93 14.15 -0.85
N VAL A 163 14.51 12.97 -0.82
CA VAL A 163 15.33 12.48 0.30
C VAL A 163 16.63 13.31 0.41
N SER A 164 17.21 13.71 -0.69
CA SER A 164 18.45 14.50 -0.69
C SER A 164 18.25 15.98 -0.25
N LYS A 165 17.03 16.50 -0.29
CA LYS A 165 16.70 17.88 0.11
C LYS A 165 16.25 18.02 1.57
N SER A 166 16.02 16.92 2.27
CA SER A 166 15.62 16.89 3.68
C SER A 166 16.75 16.54 4.66
N GLY A 167 17.99 16.53 4.14
CA GLY A 167 19.20 16.34 4.93
C GLY A 167 19.89 17.65 5.33
#